data_47ac5660d638aadcf813eb6281446abe
#
_entry.id   47ac5660d638aadcf813eb6281446abe
#
_cell.length_a   1.000
_cell.length_b   1.000
_cell.length_c   1.000
_cell.angle_alpha   90.00
_cell.angle_beta   90.00
_cell.angle_gamma   90.00
#
_symmetry.space_group_name_H-M   'P 1'
#
loop_
_entity.id
_entity.type
_entity.pdbx_description
1 polymer ?
#
loop_
_entity_poly.entity_id
_entity_poly.type
_entity_poly.pdbx_seq_one_letter_code
_entity_poly.pdbx_strand_id
1 'polypeptide(L)'
;MVFGPVVHYLRDVGALNTSNHRFRDMISGAKKDGCPPTGVHLWVDVRDLAQSHILAMEKPEAAGNRFFIVAGKFCNKEIAEIIWNGFPELQDNLPTGDALKPGDYPPEGSFGYDNSKSKEVLGLAYRPFKEAVSDTVKSLKPFL
;
A
#
# COMPACT_ATOMS: atom_id res chain seq x y z
N MET A 1 4.14 -0.19 6.08
CA MET A 1 2.87 0.52 5.80
C MET A 1 1.77 -0.51 5.61
N VAL A 2 0.57 -0.24 6.14
CA VAL A 2 -0.63 -1.04 5.85
C VAL A 2 -1.57 -0.16 5.04
N PHE A 3 -1.93 -0.60 3.85
CA PHE A 3 -2.91 0.07 3.01
C PHE A 3 -3.73 -0.96 2.21
N GLY A 4 -4.72 -0.51 1.50
CA GLY A 4 -5.66 -1.36 0.78
C GLY A 4 -7.02 -0.69 0.72
N PRO A 5 -8.04 -1.36 0.19
CA PRO A 5 -9.36 -0.79 0.09
C PRO A 5 -9.92 -0.40 1.46
N VAL A 6 -10.74 0.65 1.48
CA VAL A 6 -11.49 1.04 2.68
C VAL A 6 -12.54 -0.03 2.96
N VAL A 7 -12.34 -0.79 4.03
CA VAL A 7 -13.22 -1.92 4.41
C VAL A 7 -14.06 -1.63 5.67
N HIS A 8 -13.96 -0.41 6.20
CA HIS A 8 -14.72 0.06 7.35
C HIS A 8 -15.61 1.23 6.95
N TYR A 9 -16.55 1.59 7.83
CA TYR A 9 -17.34 2.80 7.63
C TYR A 9 -16.45 4.04 7.59
N LEU A 10 -16.55 4.80 6.51
CA LEU A 10 -15.86 6.07 6.33
C LEU A 10 -16.91 7.18 6.21
N ARG A 11 -16.99 8.04 7.22
CA ARG A 11 -17.95 9.16 7.22
C ARG A 11 -17.61 10.20 6.16
N ASP A 12 -16.34 10.53 6.07
CA ASP A 12 -15.80 11.47 5.10
C ASP A 12 -14.30 11.16 4.86
N VAL A 13 -13.74 11.74 3.82
CA VAL A 13 -12.35 11.49 3.43
C VAL A 13 -11.33 12.00 4.47
N GLY A 14 -11.71 12.89 5.35
CA GLY A 14 -10.88 13.38 6.45
C GLY A 14 -10.66 12.34 7.55
N ALA A 15 -11.57 11.35 7.67
CA ALA A 15 -11.47 10.25 8.62
C ALA A 15 -10.60 9.08 8.12
N LEU A 16 -9.98 9.22 6.94
CA LEU A 16 -9.15 8.20 6.33
C LEU A 16 -7.92 7.90 7.20
N ASN A 17 -7.50 6.64 7.24
CA ASN A 17 -6.27 6.25 7.92
C ASN A 17 -5.02 6.84 7.25
N THR A 18 -4.01 7.15 8.04
CA THR A 18 -2.78 7.85 7.61
C THR A 18 -2.11 7.21 6.40
N SER A 19 -2.06 5.88 6.32
CA SER A 19 -1.41 5.18 5.21
C SER A 19 -2.12 5.43 3.88
N ASN A 20 -3.45 5.55 3.88
CA ASN A 20 -4.24 5.78 2.66
C ASN A 20 -4.30 7.26 2.26
N HIS A 21 -3.88 8.21 3.11
CA HIS A 21 -3.76 9.62 2.73
C HIS A 21 -2.88 9.80 1.50
N ARG A 22 -1.81 9.01 1.34
CA ARG A 22 -0.94 9.10 0.14
C ARG A 22 -1.70 8.84 -1.16
N PHE A 23 -2.63 7.90 -1.16
CA PHE A 23 -3.48 7.60 -2.33
C PHE A 23 -4.44 8.75 -2.59
N ARG A 24 -5.15 9.21 -1.55
CA ARG A 24 -6.04 10.38 -1.62
C ARG A 24 -5.30 11.58 -2.21
N ASP A 25 -4.13 11.91 -1.67
CA ASP A 25 -3.38 13.09 -2.07
C ASP A 25 -2.86 13.00 -3.51
N MET A 26 -2.55 11.80 -3.99
CA MET A 26 -2.19 11.57 -5.39
C MET A 26 -3.40 11.74 -6.31
N ILE A 27 -4.50 11.03 -6.03
CA ILE A 27 -5.66 11.01 -6.93
C ILE A 27 -6.48 12.31 -6.90
N SER A 28 -6.36 13.12 -5.84
CA SER A 28 -6.95 14.46 -5.77
C SER A 28 -6.14 15.56 -6.47
N GLY A 29 -4.92 15.26 -6.93
CA GLY A 29 -4.03 16.25 -7.52
C GLY A 29 -3.18 17.05 -6.52
N ALA A 30 -3.32 16.83 -5.23
CA ALA A 30 -2.55 17.54 -4.20
C ALA A 30 -1.03 17.29 -4.28
N LYS A 31 -0.61 16.29 -5.06
CA LYS A 31 0.81 15.93 -5.29
C LYS A 31 1.22 15.97 -6.76
N LYS A 32 0.47 16.68 -7.60
CA LYS A 32 0.71 16.79 -9.05
C LYS A 32 2.09 17.39 -9.36
N ASP A 33 2.52 18.39 -8.61
CA ASP A 33 3.78 19.11 -8.85
C ASP A 33 5.00 18.42 -8.27
N GLY A 34 4.81 17.37 -7.45
CA GLY A 34 5.91 16.61 -6.86
C GLY A 34 5.45 15.42 -6.04
N CYS A 35 5.91 14.23 -6.44
CA CYS A 35 5.71 13.02 -5.68
C CYS A 35 6.49 13.10 -4.36
N PRO A 36 5.84 12.93 -3.20
CA PRO A 36 6.56 13.03 -1.92
C PRO A 36 7.54 11.86 -1.75
N PRO A 37 8.62 12.04 -0.97
CA PRO A 37 9.49 10.93 -0.56
C PRO A 37 8.69 9.81 0.09
N THR A 38 9.10 8.57 -0.18
CA THR A 38 8.37 7.39 0.31
C THR A 38 8.50 7.20 1.82
N GLY A 39 9.69 7.42 2.36
CA GLY A 39 10.03 7.29 3.78
C GLY A 39 10.08 5.84 4.25
N VAL A 40 8.97 5.13 4.27
CA VAL A 40 8.90 3.70 4.63
C VAL A 40 8.59 2.88 3.39
N HIS A 41 9.46 1.91 3.08
CA HIS A 41 9.43 1.14 1.83
C HIS A 41 8.82 -0.26 1.95
N LEU A 42 8.33 -0.66 3.11
CA LEU A 42 7.67 -1.96 3.31
C LEU A 42 6.16 -1.80 3.42
N TRP A 43 5.43 -2.72 2.80
CA TRP A 43 3.97 -2.67 2.76
C TRP A 43 3.32 -4.05 2.93
N VAL A 44 2.05 -4.02 3.28
CA VAL A 44 1.13 -5.16 3.25
C VAL A 44 -0.29 -4.65 2.99
N ASP A 45 -1.08 -5.47 2.28
CA ASP A 45 -2.52 -5.21 2.11
C ASP A 45 -3.26 -5.43 3.43
N VAL A 46 -4.21 -4.55 3.75
CA VAL A 46 -5.02 -4.64 4.98
C VAL A 46 -5.77 -5.97 5.09
N ARG A 47 -6.20 -6.55 3.96
CA ARG A 47 -6.89 -7.85 3.91
C ARG A 47 -5.96 -8.99 4.27
N ASP A 48 -4.71 -8.96 3.80
CA ASP A 48 -3.70 -9.97 4.13
C ASP A 48 -3.27 -9.85 5.59
N LEU A 49 -3.17 -8.63 6.10
CA LEU A 49 -2.91 -8.40 7.52
C LEU A 49 -4.06 -8.95 8.38
N ALA A 50 -5.32 -8.70 8.03
CA ALA A 50 -6.48 -9.25 8.71
C ALA A 50 -6.46 -10.79 8.69
N GLN A 51 -6.20 -11.38 7.51
CA GLN A 51 -6.09 -12.82 7.36
C GLN A 51 -4.95 -13.41 8.21
N SER A 52 -3.83 -12.70 8.34
CA SER A 52 -2.71 -13.16 9.18
C SER A 52 -3.08 -13.29 10.65
N HIS A 53 -3.93 -12.39 11.16
CA HIS A 53 -4.42 -12.46 12.55
C HIS A 53 -5.34 -13.68 12.76
N ILE A 54 -6.24 -13.94 11.80
CA ILE A 54 -7.13 -15.11 11.85
C ILE A 54 -6.30 -16.39 11.84
N LEU A 55 -5.38 -16.52 10.88
CA LEU A 55 -4.51 -17.70 10.76
C LEU A 55 -3.63 -17.91 12.00
N ALA A 56 -3.13 -16.82 12.61
CA ALA A 56 -2.34 -16.92 13.84
C ALA A 56 -3.16 -17.37 15.07
N MET A 57 -4.47 -17.10 15.08
CA MET A 57 -5.38 -17.60 16.13
C MET A 57 -5.80 -19.06 15.92
N GLU A 58 -5.98 -19.47 14.66
CA GLU A 58 -6.51 -20.80 14.32
C GLU A 58 -5.44 -21.88 14.31
N LYS A 59 -4.17 -21.52 14.05
CA LYS A 59 -3.07 -22.48 13.91
C LYS A 59 -2.31 -22.70 15.21
N PRO A 60 -2.31 -23.92 15.78
CA PRO A 60 -1.53 -24.22 16.99
C PRO A 60 -0.04 -23.93 16.84
N GLU A 61 0.53 -24.12 15.62
CA GLU A 61 1.94 -23.87 15.29
C GLU A 61 2.32 -22.39 15.38
N ALA A 62 1.33 -21.50 15.37
CA ALA A 62 1.55 -20.08 15.52
C ALA A 62 1.79 -19.66 16.97
N ALA A 63 1.40 -20.48 17.94
CA ALA A 63 1.50 -20.15 19.36
C ALA A 63 2.95 -19.85 19.78
N GLY A 64 3.15 -18.76 20.53
CA GLY A 64 4.46 -18.33 21.00
C GLY A 64 5.40 -17.78 19.92
N ASN A 65 4.91 -17.62 18.69
CA ASN A 65 5.70 -17.12 17.56
C ASN A 65 5.43 -15.65 17.27
N ARG A 66 6.44 -15.00 16.69
CA ARG A 66 6.34 -13.68 16.08
C ARG A 66 6.38 -13.82 14.56
N PHE A 67 5.53 -13.08 13.87
CA PHE A 67 5.46 -13.05 12.40
C PHE A 67 5.67 -11.63 11.90
N PHE A 68 6.52 -11.48 10.89
CA PHE A 68 6.67 -10.22 10.18
C PHE A 68 5.79 -10.25 8.93
N ILE A 69 4.68 -9.52 8.98
CA ILE A 69 3.68 -9.53 7.93
C ILE A 69 3.98 -8.40 6.94
N VAL A 70 4.68 -8.74 5.88
CA VAL A 70 5.14 -7.83 4.83
C VAL A 70 4.97 -8.52 3.48
N ALA A 71 4.27 -7.86 2.56
CA ALA A 71 4.07 -8.37 1.20
C ALA A 71 5.27 -8.07 0.30
N GLY A 72 5.90 -6.91 0.47
CA GLY A 72 6.99 -6.48 -0.40
C GLY A 72 7.52 -5.09 -0.09
N LYS A 73 8.37 -4.61 -0.99
CA LYS A 73 8.82 -3.22 -1.05
C LYS A 73 7.92 -2.42 -1.98
N PHE A 74 7.92 -1.12 -1.79
CA PHE A 74 7.24 -0.15 -2.65
C PHE A 74 7.87 1.22 -2.56
N CYS A 75 7.59 2.06 -3.54
CA CYS A 75 7.84 3.50 -3.47
C CYS A 75 6.62 4.28 -4.00
N ASN A 76 6.54 5.57 -3.67
CA ASN A 76 5.43 6.41 -4.09
C ASN A 76 5.35 6.59 -5.61
N LYS A 77 6.51 6.58 -6.29
CA LYS A 77 6.57 6.59 -7.75
C LYS A 77 5.85 5.38 -8.36
N GLU A 78 6.09 4.16 -7.85
CA GLU A 78 5.40 2.95 -8.33
C GLU A 78 3.88 3.05 -8.13
N ILE A 79 3.42 3.63 -7.02
CA ILE A 79 1.99 3.89 -6.81
C ILE A 79 1.45 4.81 -7.91
N ALA A 80 2.12 5.94 -8.18
CA ALA A 80 1.70 6.88 -9.21
C ALA A 80 1.66 6.23 -10.61
N GLU A 81 2.66 5.42 -10.95
CA GLU A 81 2.74 4.69 -12.22
C GLU A 81 1.62 3.65 -12.37
N ILE A 82 1.28 2.92 -11.29
CA ILE A 82 0.16 1.97 -11.30
C ILE A 82 -1.17 2.71 -11.52
N ILE A 83 -1.36 3.86 -10.84
CA ILE A 83 -2.57 4.67 -11.00
C ILE A 83 -2.64 5.24 -12.42
N TRP A 84 -1.55 5.78 -12.94
CA TRP A 84 -1.46 6.30 -14.31
C TRP A 84 -1.91 5.29 -15.35
N ASN A 85 -1.42 4.05 -15.22
CA ASN A 85 -1.73 2.97 -16.19
C ASN A 85 -3.12 2.37 -16.00
N GLY A 86 -3.67 2.41 -14.79
CA GLY A 86 -4.94 1.76 -14.47
C GLY A 86 -6.16 2.68 -14.49
N PHE A 87 -5.97 4.01 -14.44
CA PHE A 87 -7.03 4.99 -14.27
C PHE A 87 -6.79 6.21 -15.16
N PRO A 88 -7.09 6.13 -16.46
CA PRO A 88 -6.85 7.23 -17.41
C PRO A 88 -7.50 8.55 -16.98
N GLU A 89 -8.65 8.49 -16.32
CA GLU A 89 -9.38 9.66 -15.81
C GLU A 89 -8.68 10.41 -14.67
N LEU A 90 -7.67 9.79 -14.06
CA LEU A 90 -6.90 10.41 -12.96
C LEU A 90 -5.53 10.93 -13.40
N GLN A 91 -5.13 10.72 -14.66
CA GLN A 91 -3.80 11.07 -15.14
C GLN A 91 -3.45 12.55 -14.96
N ASP A 92 -4.43 13.44 -15.17
CA ASP A 92 -4.23 14.88 -14.99
C ASP A 92 -3.91 15.30 -13.54
N ASN A 93 -4.19 14.44 -12.58
CA ASN A 93 -3.94 14.68 -11.15
C ASN A 93 -2.58 14.14 -10.68
N LEU A 94 -1.89 13.34 -11.48
CA LEU A 94 -0.69 12.62 -11.06
C LEU A 94 0.60 13.37 -11.41
N PRO A 95 1.66 13.24 -10.59
CA PRO A 95 2.99 13.72 -10.95
C PRO A 95 3.55 12.94 -12.15
N THR A 96 4.30 13.62 -13.02
CA THR A 96 4.91 13.01 -14.21
C THR A 96 6.38 13.44 -14.37
N GLY A 97 7.14 12.69 -15.17
CA GLY A 97 8.52 13.03 -15.49
C GLY A 97 9.39 13.23 -14.24
N ASP A 98 10.06 14.37 -14.16
CA ASP A 98 10.96 14.70 -13.06
C ASP A 98 10.24 14.84 -11.70
N ALA A 99 8.96 15.18 -11.71
CA ALA A 99 8.15 15.26 -10.50
C ALA A 99 7.96 13.91 -9.79
N LEU A 100 8.21 12.79 -10.46
CA LEU A 100 8.19 11.45 -9.85
C LEU A 100 9.45 11.12 -9.04
N LYS A 101 10.60 11.74 -9.37
CA LYS A 101 11.91 11.38 -8.80
C LYS A 101 11.97 11.37 -7.28
N PRO A 102 11.41 12.35 -6.55
CA PRO A 102 11.47 12.35 -5.09
C PRO A 102 10.75 11.17 -4.45
N GLY A 103 9.80 10.57 -5.16
CA GLY A 103 9.04 9.41 -4.69
C GLY A 103 9.68 8.06 -4.97
N ASP A 104 10.82 8.01 -5.63
CA ASP A 104 11.56 6.79 -5.96
C ASP A 104 12.27 6.18 -4.74
N TYR A 105 12.90 5.04 -4.94
CA TYR A 105 13.81 4.46 -3.96
C TYR A 105 15.05 5.34 -3.79
N PRO A 106 15.61 5.43 -2.57
CA PRO A 106 16.86 6.14 -2.37
C PRO A 106 18.00 5.44 -3.15
N PRO A 107 19.00 6.20 -3.65
CA PRO A 107 20.11 5.63 -4.44
C PRO A 107 20.89 4.53 -3.72
N GLU A 108 21.02 4.63 -2.39
CA GLU A 108 21.65 3.65 -1.52
C GLU A 108 20.78 2.40 -1.31
N GLY A 109 19.56 2.40 -1.83
CA GLY A 109 18.58 1.34 -1.63
C GLY A 109 17.85 1.41 -0.29
N SER A 110 17.04 0.42 -0.01
CA SER A 110 16.29 0.27 1.24
C SER A 110 16.60 -1.07 1.89
N PHE A 111 16.43 -1.17 3.21
CA PHE A 111 16.62 -2.41 3.94
C PHE A 111 15.76 -3.56 3.42
N GLY A 112 16.24 -4.81 3.59
CA GLY A 112 15.53 -6.01 3.22
C GLY A 112 14.46 -6.40 4.24
N TYR A 113 13.74 -7.47 3.93
CA TYR A 113 12.80 -8.11 4.85
C TYR A 113 12.81 -9.62 4.61
N ASP A 114 12.39 -10.37 5.63
CA ASP A 114 12.14 -11.80 5.54
C ASP A 114 10.72 -12.08 6.03
N ASN A 115 9.87 -12.56 5.13
CA ASN A 115 8.48 -12.93 5.38
C ASN A 115 8.25 -14.45 5.24
N SER A 116 9.31 -15.26 5.13
CA SER A 116 9.24 -16.71 4.94
C SER A 116 8.40 -17.38 6.03
N LYS A 117 8.64 -17.03 7.29
CA LYS A 117 7.92 -17.59 8.43
C LYS A 117 6.39 -17.38 8.34
N SER A 118 5.94 -16.22 7.85
CA SER A 118 4.50 -15.96 7.68
C SER A 118 3.88 -16.80 6.55
N LYS A 119 4.66 -17.08 5.51
CA LYS A 119 4.25 -17.95 4.41
C LYS A 119 4.24 -19.42 4.81
N GLU A 120 5.27 -19.88 5.47
CA GLU A 120 5.47 -21.29 5.82
C GLU A 120 4.56 -21.75 6.97
N VAL A 121 4.51 -20.99 8.06
CA VAL A 121 3.75 -21.37 9.26
C VAL A 121 2.28 -20.95 9.13
N LEU A 122 1.99 -19.71 8.75
CA LEU A 122 0.61 -19.27 8.59
C LEU A 122 -0.01 -19.72 7.26
N GLY A 123 0.80 -20.05 6.25
CA GLY A 123 0.31 -20.32 4.88
C GLY A 123 -0.21 -19.06 4.19
N LEU A 124 0.29 -17.89 4.58
CA LEU A 124 -0.21 -16.61 4.08
C LEU A 124 0.26 -16.37 2.65
N ALA A 125 -0.70 -16.16 1.75
CA ALA A 125 -0.45 -15.72 0.38
C ALA A 125 -0.73 -14.21 0.29
N TYR A 126 0.29 -13.45 -0.13
CA TYR A 126 0.20 -11.99 -0.25
C TYR A 126 -0.36 -11.56 -1.60
N ARG A 127 -1.26 -10.58 -1.59
CA ARG A 127 -1.79 -9.94 -2.80
C ARG A 127 -0.70 -9.19 -3.56
N PRO A 128 -0.79 -9.18 -4.91
CA PRO A 128 0.10 -8.37 -5.74
C PRO A 128 -0.04 -6.87 -5.44
N PHE A 129 1.07 -6.14 -5.50
CA PHE A 129 1.10 -4.69 -5.23
C PHE A 129 0.14 -3.91 -6.12
N LYS A 130 0.10 -4.22 -7.41
CA LYS A 130 -0.81 -3.59 -8.37
C LYS A 130 -2.29 -3.77 -8.00
N GLU A 131 -2.67 -4.94 -7.49
CA GLU A 131 -4.03 -5.21 -7.03
C GLU A 131 -4.37 -4.34 -5.81
N ALA A 132 -3.50 -4.35 -4.81
CA ALA A 132 -3.69 -3.55 -3.60
C ALA A 132 -3.84 -2.05 -3.91
N VAL A 133 -2.98 -1.50 -4.77
CA VAL A 133 -3.06 -0.10 -5.22
C VAL A 133 -4.37 0.17 -5.95
N SER A 134 -4.72 -0.68 -6.92
CA SER A 134 -5.92 -0.49 -7.74
C SER A 134 -7.20 -0.55 -6.91
N ASP A 135 -7.28 -1.49 -5.99
CA ASP A 135 -8.46 -1.64 -5.12
C ASP A 135 -8.56 -0.50 -4.09
N THR A 136 -7.42 0.00 -3.60
CA THR A 136 -7.38 1.20 -2.75
C THR A 136 -7.96 2.40 -3.50
N VAL A 137 -7.49 2.66 -4.71
CA VAL A 137 -7.99 3.77 -5.55
C VAL A 137 -9.49 3.65 -5.81
N LYS A 138 -9.95 2.46 -6.24
CA LYS A 138 -11.39 2.21 -6.47
C LYS A 138 -12.23 2.52 -5.24
N SER A 139 -11.77 2.12 -4.06
CA SER A 139 -12.49 2.34 -2.81
C SER A 139 -12.54 3.80 -2.37
N LEU A 140 -11.58 4.63 -2.81
CA LEU A 140 -11.51 6.05 -2.47
C LEU A 140 -12.26 6.95 -3.46
N LYS A 141 -12.39 6.55 -4.71
CA LYS A 141 -13.08 7.36 -5.75
C LYS A 141 -14.45 7.90 -5.36
N PRO A 142 -15.33 7.16 -4.66
CA PRO A 142 -16.63 7.69 -4.26
C PRO A 142 -16.60 8.86 -3.26
N PHE A 143 -15.45 9.15 -2.67
CA PHE A 143 -15.26 10.18 -1.64
C PHE A 143 -14.51 11.43 -2.15
N LEU A 144 -14.23 11.51 -3.46
CA LEU A 144 -13.44 12.59 -4.08
C LEU A 144 -14.29 13.60 -4.84
#